data_999032fb4a7054301062ce15341e96a4
#
_entry.id   999032fb4a7054301062ce15341e96a4
#
_cell.length_a   1.000
_cell.length_b   1.000
_cell.length_c   1.000
_cell.angle_alpha   90.00
_cell.angle_beta   90.00
_cell.angle_gamma   90.00
#
_symmetry.space_group_name_H-M   'P 1'
#
loop_
_entity.id
_entity.type
_entity.pdbx_description
1 polymer ?
#
loop_
_entity_poly.entity_id
_entity_poly.type
_entity_poly.pdbx_seq_one_letter_code
_entity_poly.pdbx_strand_id
1 'polypeptide(L)'
;MNISDAAVQTSGQGMRLAGKRLRTSDLVQALGFACLILCVLFALFFLGSLIYFITAKGISVISWEFLTSVPRRAMTKGGVAPAIVGTFYLTVGALSFALPLGLACAIYLTEYSPGTTVVNVIRLSINNLAGVPSVVFGLFGFAVFVKVFGFGVSILSGSLTLGIMALPGIISASQEAILAVPQSYKEASLALGATHWQTIKKVVLPTALPGILTGVILNVGRVAGETAPILFTAATFYTRGYPDSVFSEVMALPYHIYALMTEGTRPEVQTGIAYGCALILLALVLAISALAIILRQRQRISYGS
;
A
#
# COMPACT_ATOMS: atom_id res chain seq x y z
N MET A 1 -13.07 -71.19 23.68
CA MET A 1 -13.53 -69.88 23.40
C MET A 1 -12.39 -69.19 22.61
N ASN A 2 -12.57 -69.02 21.29
CA ASN A 2 -11.48 -68.78 20.30
C ASN A 2 -11.08 -67.34 20.27
N ILE A 3 -9.77 -67.05 20.45
CA ILE A 3 -9.16 -65.67 20.43
C ILE A 3 -9.36 -65.02 19.07
N SER A 4 -9.64 -65.79 18.00
CA SER A 4 -9.87 -65.27 16.65
C SER A 4 -11.18 -64.46 16.48
N ASP A 5 -12.22 -64.76 17.27
CA ASP A 5 -13.54 -64.15 17.14
C ASP A 5 -13.58 -62.73 17.81
N ALA A 6 -12.75 -62.53 18.83
CA ALA A 6 -12.65 -61.23 19.52
C ALA A 6 -11.88 -60.20 18.66
N ALA A 7 -10.88 -60.62 17.88
CA ALA A 7 -10.08 -59.74 17.02
C ALA A 7 -10.87 -59.22 15.79
N VAL A 8 -11.78 -60.03 15.25
CA VAL A 8 -12.64 -59.66 14.11
C VAL A 8 -13.73 -58.67 14.51
N GLN A 9 -14.28 -58.77 15.74
CA GLN A 9 -15.30 -57.83 16.22
C GLN A 9 -14.73 -56.43 16.53
N THR A 10 -13.49 -56.36 17.06
CA THR A 10 -12.85 -55.06 17.35
C THR A 10 -12.42 -54.32 16.08
N SER A 11 -12.00 -55.04 15.02
CA SER A 11 -11.64 -54.39 13.73
C SER A 11 -12.86 -53.83 12.99
N GLY A 12 -14.01 -54.47 13.07
CA GLY A 12 -15.27 -54.04 12.47
C GLY A 12 -15.88 -52.80 13.13
N GLN A 13 -15.73 -52.65 14.46
CA GLN A 13 -16.20 -51.44 15.17
C GLN A 13 -15.30 -50.22 14.94
N GLY A 14 -13.99 -50.41 14.88
CA GLY A 14 -13.03 -49.33 14.57
C GLY A 14 -13.25 -48.72 13.18
N MET A 15 -13.55 -49.59 12.19
CA MET A 15 -13.78 -49.16 10.80
C MET A 15 -15.13 -48.42 10.63
N ARG A 16 -16.16 -48.77 11.42
CA ARG A 16 -17.45 -48.05 11.40
C ARG A 16 -17.40 -46.70 12.09
N LEU A 17 -16.56 -46.51 13.09
CA LEU A 17 -16.36 -45.23 13.78
C LEU A 17 -15.50 -44.26 12.95
N ALA A 18 -14.51 -44.76 12.22
CA ALA A 18 -13.69 -43.96 11.30
C ALA A 18 -14.51 -43.41 10.12
N GLY A 19 -15.40 -44.22 9.52
CA GLY A 19 -16.27 -43.78 8.44
C GLY A 19 -17.29 -42.70 8.84
N LYS A 20 -17.74 -42.71 10.10
CA LYS A 20 -18.70 -41.71 10.60
C LYS A 20 -18.04 -40.36 10.96
N ARG A 21 -16.75 -40.35 11.37
CA ARG A 21 -15.99 -39.14 11.63
C ARG A 21 -15.57 -38.39 10.32
N LEU A 22 -15.24 -39.14 9.28
CA LEU A 22 -14.89 -38.57 7.97
C LEU A 22 -16.06 -37.78 7.36
N ARG A 23 -17.29 -38.31 7.48
CA ARG A 23 -18.48 -37.67 6.89
C ARG A 23 -18.91 -36.38 7.59
N THR A 24 -18.70 -36.23 8.89
CA THR A 24 -18.96 -34.96 9.61
C THR A 24 -17.85 -33.94 9.36
N SER A 25 -16.60 -34.39 9.24
CA SER A 25 -15.44 -33.56 8.86
C SER A 25 -15.63 -32.96 7.47
N ASP A 26 -16.08 -33.77 6.49
CA ASP A 26 -16.26 -33.32 5.10
C ASP A 26 -17.38 -32.26 4.98
N LEU A 27 -18.47 -32.43 5.75
CA LEU A 27 -19.55 -31.43 5.80
C LEU A 27 -19.12 -30.11 6.44
N VAL A 28 -18.38 -30.17 7.54
CA VAL A 28 -17.86 -28.98 8.22
C VAL A 28 -16.84 -28.24 7.30
N GLN A 29 -16.01 -29.00 6.61
CA GLN A 29 -15.06 -28.46 5.66
C GLN A 29 -15.77 -27.82 4.45
N ALA A 30 -16.78 -28.48 3.87
CA ALA A 30 -17.57 -27.94 2.77
C ALA A 30 -18.31 -26.65 3.17
N LEU A 31 -18.91 -26.61 4.39
CA LEU A 31 -19.53 -25.41 4.93
C LEU A 31 -18.50 -24.28 5.13
N GLY A 32 -17.31 -24.60 5.64
CA GLY A 32 -16.22 -23.63 5.78
C GLY A 32 -15.80 -23.02 4.44
N PHE A 33 -15.59 -23.87 3.41
CA PHE A 33 -15.27 -23.39 2.06
C PHE A 33 -16.42 -22.58 1.44
N ALA A 34 -17.66 -23.00 1.61
CA ALA A 34 -18.83 -22.25 1.13
C ALA A 34 -18.92 -20.86 1.78
N CYS A 35 -18.69 -20.77 3.09
CA CYS A 35 -18.64 -19.51 3.81
C CYS A 35 -17.51 -18.58 3.29
N LEU A 36 -16.31 -19.13 3.10
CA LEU A 36 -15.18 -18.37 2.53
C LEU A 36 -15.48 -17.85 1.11
N ILE A 37 -16.03 -18.71 0.25
CA ILE A 37 -16.42 -18.31 -1.12
C ILE A 37 -17.47 -17.20 -1.06
N LEU A 38 -18.47 -17.32 -0.19
CA LEU A 38 -19.53 -16.32 -0.04
C LEU A 38 -18.95 -14.97 0.45
N CYS A 39 -18.02 -14.98 1.41
CA CYS A 39 -17.31 -13.76 1.85
C CYS A 39 -16.52 -13.12 0.70
N VAL A 40 -15.82 -13.90 -0.11
CA VAL A 40 -15.08 -13.40 -1.27
C VAL A 40 -16.02 -12.80 -2.32
N LEU A 41 -17.11 -13.50 -2.65
CA LEU A 41 -18.11 -13.02 -3.59
C LEU A 41 -18.78 -11.73 -3.10
N PHE A 42 -19.09 -11.64 -1.82
CA PHE A 42 -19.64 -10.43 -1.21
C PHE A 42 -18.66 -9.25 -1.33
N ALA A 43 -17.38 -9.46 -0.99
CA ALA A 43 -16.36 -8.43 -1.11
C ALA A 43 -16.18 -7.96 -2.57
N LEU A 44 -16.14 -8.89 -3.53
CA LEU A 44 -16.03 -8.57 -4.95
C LEU A 44 -17.27 -7.84 -5.47
N PHE A 45 -18.47 -8.24 -5.05
CA PHE A 45 -19.71 -7.55 -5.40
C PHE A 45 -19.72 -6.11 -4.88
N PHE A 46 -19.32 -5.90 -3.63
CA PHE A 46 -19.27 -4.55 -3.03
C PHE A 46 -18.24 -3.67 -3.72
N LEU A 47 -17.04 -4.20 -3.95
CA LEU A 47 -15.98 -3.50 -4.68
C LEU A 47 -16.41 -3.16 -6.12
N GLY A 48 -16.99 -4.12 -6.83
CA GLY A 48 -17.48 -3.92 -8.19
C GLY A 48 -18.60 -2.88 -8.26
N SER A 49 -19.53 -2.90 -7.31
CA SER A 49 -20.61 -1.92 -7.23
C SER A 49 -20.09 -0.50 -6.97
N LEU A 50 -19.06 -0.36 -6.10
CA LEU A 50 -18.42 0.93 -5.81
C LEU A 50 -17.71 1.48 -7.05
N ILE A 51 -16.92 0.66 -7.74
CA ILE A 51 -16.23 1.06 -8.97
C ILE A 51 -17.26 1.43 -10.05
N TYR A 52 -18.31 0.63 -10.22
CA TYR A 52 -19.40 0.93 -11.16
C TYR A 52 -20.05 2.27 -10.87
N PHE A 53 -20.38 2.55 -9.59
CA PHE A 53 -21.03 3.79 -9.18
C PHE A 53 -20.14 5.02 -9.43
N ILE A 54 -18.85 4.94 -9.06
CA ILE A 54 -17.88 6.02 -9.31
C ILE A 54 -17.75 6.24 -10.82
N THR A 55 -17.63 5.17 -11.59
CA THR A 55 -17.46 5.24 -13.05
C THR A 55 -18.71 5.83 -13.71
N ALA A 56 -19.90 5.34 -13.37
CA ALA A 56 -21.16 5.80 -13.97
C ALA A 56 -21.40 7.30 -13.73
N LYS A 57 -21.04 7.82 -12.56
CA LYS A 57 -21.19 9.24 -12.23
C LYS A 57 -20.02 10.12 -12.66
N GLY A 58 -18.81 9.56 -12.70
CA GLY A 58 -17.59 10.33 -13.01
C GLY A 58 -17.26 10.42 -14.49
N ILE A 59 -17.64 9.43 -15.30
CA ILE A 59 -17.23 9.36 -16.71
C ILE A 59 -17.75 10.50 -17.56
N SER A 60 -18.94 11.03 -17.23
CA SER A 60 -19.57 12.14 -17.96
C SER A 60 -18.81 13.46 -17.84
N VAL A 61 -17.99 13.63 -16.80
CA VAL A 61 -17.21 14.85 -16.55
C VAL A 61 -15.81 14.76 -17.19
N ILE A 62 -15.33 13.55 -17.49
CA ILE A 62 -14.00 13.35 -18.03
C ILE A 62 -13.95 13.82 -19.48
N SER A 63 -13.13 14.85 -19.72
CA SER A 63 -12.78 15.36 -21.02
C SER A 63 -11.29 15.69 -21.07
N TRP A 64 -10.73 15.91 -22.26
CA TRP A 64 -9.35 16.34 -22.39
C TRP A 64 -9.08 17.67 -21.68
N GLU A 65 -10.03 18.59 -21.75
CA GLU A 65 -9.98 19.86 -21.03
C GLU A 65 -9.95 19.61 -19.50
N PHE A 66 -10.77 18.68 -19.00
CA PHE A 66 -10.80 18.34 -17.57
C PHE A 66 -9.46 17.80 -17.05
N LEU A 67 -8.75 17.03 -17.85
CA LEU A 67 -7.45 16.47 -17.48
C LEU A 67 -6.30 17.47 -17.53
N THR A 68 -6.36 18.47 -18.45
CA THR A 68 -5.21 19.31 -18.77
C THR A 68 -5.35 20.76 -18.33
N SER A 69 -6.57 21.21 -18.00
CA SER A 69 -6.81 22.59 -17.62
C SER A 69 -6.70 22.84 -16.13
N VAL A 70 -6.50 24.09 -15.78
CA VAL A 70 -6.55 24.60 -14.40
C VAL A 70 -8.01 24.83 -14.00
N PRO A 71 -8.41 24.59 -12.74
CA PRO A 71 -9.76 24.86 -12.27
C PRO A 71 -10.10 26.34 -12.37
N ARG A 72 -11.37 26.64 -12.76
CA ARG A 72 -11.91 27.99 -12.94
C ARG A 72 -13.28 28.11 -12.30
N ARG A 73 -13.74 29.37 -12.08
CA ARG A 73 -15.09 29.69 -11.55
C ARG A 73 -15.45 28.89 -10.30
N ALA A 74 -14.64 28.99 -9.27
CA ALA A 74 -14.83 28.24 -8.03
C ALA A 74 -14.98 26.72 -8.28
N MET A 75 -14.14 26.15 -9.15
CA MET A 75 -14.06 24.72 -9.51
C MET A 75 -15.33 24.14 -10.16
N THR A 76 -16.19 24.99 -10.74
CA THR A 76 -17.34 24.53 -11.52
C THR A 76 -17.04 24.40 -13.00
N LYS A 77 -15.91 24.92 -13.47
CA LYS A 77 -15.41 24.84 -14.85
C LYS A 77 -13.89 24.70 -14.85
N GLY A 78 -13.33 24.26 -15.97
CA GLY A 78 -11.91 23.96 -16.14
C GLY A 78 -11.62 22.51 -15.80
N GLY A 79 -10.42 22.24 -15.33
CA GLY A 79 -9.94 20.88 -15.07
C GLY A 79 -9.29 20.72 -13.71
N VAL A 80 -8.61 19.61 -13.56
CA VAL A 80 -7.98 19.16 -12.29
C VAL A 80 -6.49 18.86 -12.46
N ALA A 81 -5.88 19.35 -13.54
CA ALA A 81 -4.46 19.13 -13.84
C ALA A 81 -3.51 19.44 -12.65
N PRO A 82 -3.63 20.58 -11.94
CA PRO A 82 -2.78 20.83 -10.78
C PRO A 82 -2.92 19.80 -9.67
N ALA A 83 -4.14 19.25 -9.44
CA ALA A 83 -4.37 18.23 -8.43
C ALA A 83 -3.77 16.87 -8.82
N ILE A 84 -3.77 16.54 -10.11
CA ILE A 84 -3.10 15.33 -10.64
C ILE A 84 -1.59 15.44 -10.41
N VAL A 85 -1.00 16.57 -10.83
CA VAL A 85 0.45 16.82 -10.70
C VAL A 85 0.87 16.88 -9.24
N GLY A 86 0.06 17.51 -8.37
CA GLY A 86 0.35 17.57 -6.95
C GLY A 86 0.29 16.23 -6.26
N THR A 87 -0.69 15.39 -6.59
CA THR A 87 -0.75 14.01 -6.10
C THR A 87 0.48 13.21 -6.50
N PHE A 88 0.93 13.38 -7.76
CA PHE A 88 2.15 12.74 -8.25
C PHE A 88 3.39 13.22 -7.48
N TYR A 89 3.57 14.53 -7.30
CA TYR A 89 4.72 15.07 -6.55
C TYR A 89 4.76 14.62 -5.09
N LEU A 90 3.62 14.63 -4.41
CA LEU A 90 3.52 14.15 -3.02
C LEU A 90 3.85 12.66 -2.92
N THR A 91 3.33 11.84 -3.85
CA THR A 91 3.58 10.40 -3.85
C THR A 91 5.04 10.08 -4.14
N VAL A 92 5.63 10.68 -5.17
CA VAL A 92 7.04 10.48 -5.52
C VAL A 92 7.96 11.01 -4.42
N GLY A 93 7.68 12.19 -3.87
CA GLY A 93 8.44 12.77 -2.77
C GLY A 93 8.41 11.89 -1.51
N ALA A 94 7.24 11.39 -1.12
CA ALA A 94 7.09 10.49 0.02
C ALA A 94 7.89 9.19 -0.17
N LEU A 95 7.79 8.56 -1.34
CA LEU A 95 8.51 7.32 -1.64
C LEU A 95 10.01 7.53 -1.77
N SER A 96 10.46 8.66 -2.33
CA SER A 96 11.89 8.99 -2.42
C SER A 96 12.56 9.10 -1.06
N PHE A 97 11.81 9.49 -0.03
CA PHE A 97 12.26 9.50 1.35
C PHE A 97 12.09 8.14 2.04
N ALA A 98 10.90 7.55 1.93
CA ALA A 98 10.54 6.35 2.70
C ALA A 98 11.22 5.07 2.20
N LEU A 99 11.45 4.94 0.88
CA LEU A 99 12.02 3.72 0.31
C LEU A 99 13.47 3.48 0.71
N PRO A 100 14.42 4.44 0.58
CA PRO A 100 15.80 4.22 0.99
C PRO A 100 15.92 3.97 2.49
N LEU A 101 15.21 4.75 3.32
CA LEU A 101 15.24 4.57 4.78
C LEU A 101 14.59 3.26 5.21
N GLY A 102 13.43 2.93 4.64
CA GLY A 102 12.73 1.69 4.95
C GLY A 102 13.52 0.44 4.57
N LEU A 103 14.15 0.46 3.38
CA LEU A 103 15.00 -0.63 2.93
C LEU A 103 16.26 -0.77 3.79
N ALA A 104 16.93 0.34 4.12
CA ALA A 104 18.11 0.31 4.99
C ALA A 104 17.77 -0.24 6.38
N CYS A 105 16.63 0.20 6.95
CA CYS A 105 16.12 -0.33 8.21
C CYS A 105 15.80 -1.83 8.13
N ALA A 106 15.13 -2.28 7.07
CA ALA A 106 14.81 -3.68 6.86
C ALA A 106 16.09 -4.55 6.78
N ILE A 107 17.08 -4.12 6.01
CA ILE A 107 18.38 -4.82 5.91
C ILE A 107 19.05 -4.92 7.29
N TYR A 108 19.10 -3.82 8.04
CA TYR A 108 19.69 -3.80 9.37
C TYR A 108 19.00 -4.80 10.30
N LEU A 109 17.67 -4.79 10.33
CA LEU A 109 16.86 -5.63 11.23
C LEU A 109 16.90 -7.13 10.86
N THR A 110 17.18 -7.47 9.60
CA THR A 110 17.22 -8.87 9.14
C THR A 110 18.62 -9.46 9.07
N GLU A 111 19.62 -8.67 8.65
CA GLU A 111 20.93 -9.20 8.31
C GLU A 111 22.02 -8.87 9.36
N TYR A 112 21.89 -7.75 10.08
CA TYR A 112 22.98 -7.30 10.96
C TYR A 112 22.76 -7.56 12.44
N SER A 113 21.53 -7.63 12.91
CA SER A 113 21.29 -7.63 14.35
C SER A 113 20.09 -8.48 14.80
N PRO A 114 20.03 -9.77 14.45
CA PRO A 114 18.94 -10.62 14.93
C PRO A 114 19.02 -10.81 16.45
N GLY A 115 17.94 -10.48 17.16
CA GLY A 115 17.73 -10.89 18.57
C GLY A 115 18.26 -9.95 19.66
N THR A 116 18.78 -8.77 19.35
CA THR A 116 19.19 -7.80 20.38
C THR A 116 17.99 -7.02 20.94
N THR A 117 18.10 -6.55 22.19
CA THR A 117 17.05 -5.73 22.84
C THR A 117 16.73 -4.48 22.01
N VAL A 118 17.74 -3.84 21.42
CA VAL A 118 17.56 -2.66 20.56
C VAL A 118 16.71 -2.99 19.35
N VAL A 119 16.96 -4.10 18.67
CA VAL A 119 16.16 -4.56 17.52
C VAL A 119 14.72 -4.83 17.92
N ASN A 120 14.49 -5.44 19.07
CA ASN A 120 13.14 -5.70 19.57
C ASN A 120 12.38 -4.40 19.85
N VAL A 121 13.04 -3.40 20.43
CA VAL A 121 12.45 -2.06 20.66
C VAL A 121 12.12 -1.38 19.34
N ILE A 122 13.02 -1.42 18.35
CA ILE A 122 12.78 -0.85 17.02
C ILE A 122 11.58 -1.54 16.34
N ARG A 123 11.51 -2.88 16.36
CA ARG A 123 10.38 -3.64 15.81
C ARG A 123 9.05 -3.28 16.49
N LEU A 124 9.06 -3.18 17.82
CA LEU A 124 7.89 -2.76 18.59
C LEU A 124 7.45 -1.35 18.18
N SER A 125 8.40 -0.42 18.02
CA SER A 125 8.13 0.95 17.59
C SER A 125 7.54 1.01 16.19
N ILE A 126 8.06 0.24 15.23
CA ILE A 126 7.54 0.15 13.87
C ILE A 126 6.10 -0.41 13.88
N ASN A 127 5.84 -1.47 14.66
CA ASN A 127 4.51 -2.06 14.76
C ASN A 127 3.51 -1.09 15.40
N ASN A 128 3.91 -0.38 16.45
CA ASN A 128 3.08 0.65 17.08
C ASN A 128 2.80 1.81 16.12
N LEU A 129 3.81 2.25 15.36
CA LEU A 129 3.66 3.31 14.36
C LEU A 129 2.68 2.92 13.24
N ALA A 130 2.66 1.63 12.84
CA ALA A 130 1.69 1.13 11.87
C ALA A 130 0.22 1.22 12.36
N GLY A 131 -0.01 1.21 13.66
CA GLY A 131 -1.34 1.35 14.28
C GLY A 131 -1.79 2.79 14.52
N VAL A 132 -0.94 3.79 14.29
CA VAL A 132 -1.29 5.20 14.50
C VAL A 132 -2.27 5.70 13.43
N PRO A 133 -3.38 6.38 13.80
CA PRO A 133 -4.30 6.99 12.83
C PRO A 133 -3.60 8.02 11.94
N SER A 134 -3.97 8.06 10.66
CA SER A 134 -3.33 8.95 9.67
C SER A 134 -3.45 10.45 10.02
N VAL A 135 -4.53 10.86 10.68
CA VAL A 135 -4.71 12.24 11.17
C VAL A 135 -3.60 12.64 12.16
N VAL A 136 -3.17 11.72 13.02
CA VAL A 136 -2.09 11.98 13.99
C VAL A 136 -0.77 12.26 13.27
N PHE A 137 -0.47 11.54 12.19
CA PHE A 137 0.67 11.85 11.33
C PHE A 137 0.58 13.26 10.73
N GLY A 138 -0.62 13.67 10.32
CA GLY A 138 -0.85 15.02 9.81
C GLY A 138 -0.57 16.10 10.85
N LEU A 139 -1.07 15.92 12.07
CA LEU A 139 -0.82 16.86 13.18
C LEU A 139 0.67 16.88 13.58
N PHE A 140 1.31 15.71 13.64
CA PHE A 140 2.75 15.60 13.86
C PHE A 140 3.54 16.32 12.78
N GLY A 141 3.24 16.05 11.51
CA GLY A 141 3.89 16.69 10.37
C GLY A 141 3.71 18.20 10.36
N PHE A 142 2.52 18.69 10.71
CA PHE A 142 2.25 20.10 10.88
C PHE A 142 3.12 20.71 11.99
N ALA A 143 3.15 20.09 13.17
CA ALA A 143 3.95 20.59 14.28
C ALA A 143 5.45 20.63 13.94
N VAL A 144 5.98 19.53 13.39
CA VAL A 144 7.42 19.37 13.15
C VAL A 144 7.88 20.05 11.86
N PHE A 145 7.29 19.67 10.71
CA PHE A 145 7.81 20.15 9.42
C PHE A 145 7.33 21.55 9.09
N VAL A 146 6.03 21.84 9.34
CA VAL A 146 5.48 23.15 8.98
C VAL A 146 5.91 24.23 9.98
N LYS A 147 5.85 23.93 11.30
CA LYS A 147 6.08 24.94 12.34
C LYS A 147 7.54 24.96 12.85
N VAL A 148 8.08 23.81 13.31
CA VAL A 148 9.42 23.79 13.92
C VAL A 148 10.52 23.96 12.85
N PHE A 149 10.46 23.21 11.76
CA PHE A 149 11.42 23.33 10.65
C PHE A 149 11.14 24.53 9.74
N GLY A 150 9.96 25.12 9.84
CA GLY A 150 9.62 26.32 9.07
C GLY A 150 9.44 26.09 7.57
N PHE A 151 9.23 24.85 7.13
CA PHE A 151 9.04 24.55 5.69
C PHE A 151 7.69 25.05 5.14
N GLY A 152 6.79 25.50 6.04
CA GLY A 152 5.44 25.91 5.67
C GLY A 152 4.57 24.76 5.19
N VAL A 153 3.32 25.06 4.87
CA VAL A 153 2.43 24.13 4.14
C VAL A 153 3.00 23.98 2.73
N SER A 154 3.50 22.78 2.39
CA SER A 154 4.32 22.60 1.21
C SER A 154 4.37 21.12 0.75
N ILE A 155 4.77 20.92 -0.52
CA ILE A 155 5.04 19.59 -1.07
C ILE A 155 6.06 18.85 -0.18
N LEU A 156 7.10 19.54 0.28
CA LEU A 156 8.14 18.94 1.12
C LEU A 156 7.58 18.45 2.45
N SER A 157 6.82 19.29 3.18
CA SER A 157 6.20 18.93 4.45
C SER A 157 5.24 17.76 4.31
N GLY A 158 4.41 17.76 3.26
CA GLY A 158 3.48 16.68 2.95
C GLY A 158 4.20 15.39 2.57
N SER A 159 5.22 15.47 1.73
CA SER A 159 6.01 14.30 1.31
C SER A 159 6.72 13.64 2.49
N LEU A 160 7.32 14.42 3.39
CA LEU A 160 7.97 13.88 4.59
C LEU A 160 6.94 13.24 5.53
N THR A 161 5.79 13.87 5.73
CA THR A 161 4.71 13.34 6.57
C THR A 161 4.17 12.01 6.03
N LEU A 162 3.84 11.97 4.74
CA LEU A 162 3.40 10.76 4.05
C LEU A 162 4.50 9.68 4.04
N GLY A 163 5.75 10.10 3.88
CA GLY A 163 6.91 9.19 3.91
C GLY A 163 7.06 8.51 5.26
N ILE A 164 6.99 9.24 6.37
CA ILE A 164 7.04 8.66 7.72
C ILE A 164 5.87 7.70 7.93
N MET A 165 4.68 8.05 7.50
CA MET A 165 3.50 7.18 7.59
C MET A 165 3.67 5.88 6.77
N ALA A 166 4.37 5.94 5.63
CA ALA A 166 4.61 4.78 4.76
C ALA A 166 5.74 3.87 5.26
N LEU A 167 6.66 4.38 6.09
CA LEU A 167 7.84 3.64 6.57
C LEU A 167 7.52 2.26 7.16
N PRO A 168 6.56 2.09 8.08
CA PRO A 168 6.26 0.78 8.66
C PRO A 168 5.89 -0.26 7.61
N GLY A 169 5.06 0.10 6.64
CA GLY A 169 4.65 -0.79 5.55
C GLY A 169 5.79 -1.19 4.63
N ILE A 170 6.67 -0.23 4.29
CA ILE A 170 7.85 -0.48 3.44
C ILE A 170 8.87 -1.34 4.20
N ILE A 171 9.12 -1.08 5.48
CA ILE A 171 10.04 -1.85 6.31
C ILE A 171 9.55 -3.29 6.41
N SER A 172 8.29 -3.52 6.80
CA SER A 172 7.72 -4.87 6.97
C SER A 172 7.75 -5.67 5.68
N ALA A 173 7.29 -5.08 4.57
CA ALA A 173 7.31 -5.77 3.27
C ALA A 173 8.74 -6.08 2.78
N SER A 174 9.70 -5.17 3.04
CA SER A 174 11.11 -5.40 2.71
C SER A 174 11.74 -6.48 3.57
N GLN A 175 11.41 -6.53 4.88
CA GLN A 175 11.86 -7.60 5.78
C GLN A 175 11.35 -8.97 5.33
N GLU A 176 10.05 -9.08 5.03
CA GLU A 176 9.45 -10.34 4.54
C GLU A 176 10.12 -10.81 3.25
N ALA A 177 10.37 -9.88 2.31
CA ALA A 177 11.03 -10.20 1.06
C ALA A 177 12.49 -10.67 1.24
N ILE A 178 13.25 -10.06 2.17
CA ILE A 178 14.63 -10.43 2.50
C ILE A 178 14.67 -11.80 3.21
N LEU A 179 13.74 -12.04 4.13
CA LEU A 179 13.64 -13.31 4.87
C LEU A 179 13.18 -14.47 3.97
N ALA A 180 12.45 -14.19 2.89
CA ALA A 180 12.05 -15.19 1.91
C ALA A 180 13.21 -15.71 1.03
N VAL A 181 14.38 -15.05 1.03
CA VAL A 181 15.56 -15.52 0.30
C VAL A 181 16.11 -16.80 0.96
N PRO A 182 16.28 -17.90 0.21
CA PRO A 182 16.80 -19.15 0.77
C PRO A 182 18.16 -18.97 1.46
N GLN A 183 18.29 -19.51 2.66
CA GLN A 183 19.54 -19.41 3.44
C GLN A 183 20.73 -20.04 2.71
N SER A 184 20.50 -21.09 1.91
CA SER A 184 21.53 -21.74 1.09
C SER A 184 22.23 -20.79 0.11
N TYR A 185 21.52 -19.76 -0.40
CA TYR A 185 22.13 -18.75 -1.29
C TYR A 185 23.14 -17.87 -0.55
N LYS A 186 22.84 -17.51 0.70
CA LYS A 186 23.72 -16.72 1.56
C LYS A 186 24.97 -17.55 1.93
N GLU A 187 24.77 -18.79 2.34
CA GLU A 187 25.84 -19.72 2.71
C GLU A 187 26.76 -20.02 1.53
N ALA A 188 26.22 -20.27 0.34
CA ALA A 188 27.02 -20.47 -0.87
C ALA A 188 27.90 -19.26 -1.21
N SER A 189 27.33 -18.04 -1.10
CA SER A 189 28.09 -16.81 -1.33
C SER A 189 29.23 -16.63 -0.34
N LEU A 190 28.97 -16.88 0.94
CA LEU A 190 30.01 -16.81 2.00
C LEU A 190 31.09 -17.88 1.83
N ALA A 191 30.72 -19.10 1.42
CA ALA A 191 31.63 -20.18 1.14
C ALA A 191 32.61 -19.89 -0.02
N LEU A 192 32.15 -19.05 -0.98
CA LEU A 192 33.01 -18.53 -2.08
C LEU A 192 33.92 -17.36 -1.65
N GLY A 193 33.94 -17.00 -0.36
CA GLY A 193 34.78 -15.95 0.18
C GLY A 193 34.21 -14.53 0.05
N ALA A 194 32.90 -14.38 -0.30
CA ALA A 194 32.29 -13.08 -0.32
C ALA A 194 32.12 -12.53 1.11
N THR A 195 32.29 -11.21 1.29
CA THR A 195 31.98 -10.56 2.56
C THR A 195 30.48 -10.50 2.78
N HIS A 196 30.03 -10.33 4.02
CA HIS A 196 28.61 -10.23 4.38
C HIS A 196 27.90 -9.14 3.55
N TRP A 197 28.52 -7.95 3.41
CA TRP A 197 27.97 -6.87 2.59
C TRP A 197 27.90 -7.21 1.09
N GLN A 198 28.90 -7.92 0.57
CA GLN A 198 28.88 -8.39 -0.82
C GLN A 198 27.74 -9.39 -1.05
N THR A 199 27.53 -10.30 -0.09
CA THR A 199 26.40 -11.25 -0.13
C THR A 199 25.06 -10.53 -0.11
N ILE A 200 24.87 -9.53 0.77
CA ILE A 200 23.65 -8.72 0.80
C ILE A 200 23.43 -8.02 -0.55
N LYS A 201 24.43 -7.30 -1.05
CA LYS A 201 24.29 -6.47 -2.25
C LYS A 201 24.14 -7.28 -3.53
N LYS A 202 24.86 -8.42 -3.66
CA LYS A 202 24.92 -9.17 -4.93
C LYS A 202 24.02 -10.40 -4.98
N VAL A 203 23.57 -10.92 -3.83
CA VAL A 203 22.74 -12.12 -3.75
C VAL A 203 21.40 -11.82 -3.10
N VAL A 204 21.37 -11.30 -1.88
CA VAL A 204 20.13 -11.14 -1.11
C VAL A 204 19.23 -10.09 -1.73
N LEU A 205 19.72 -8.86 -1.95
CA LEU A 205 18.92 -7.76 -2.49
C LEU A 205 18.37 -8.02 -3.89
N PRO A 206 19.17 -8.51 -4.86
CA PRO A 206 18.63 -8.84 -6.19
C PRO A 206 17.55 -9.92 -6.13
N THR A 207 17.74 -10.95 -5.29
CA THR A 207 16.76 -12.04 -5.12
C THR A 207 15.49 -11.56 -4.41
N ALA A 208 15.60 -10.67 -3.40
CA ALA A 208 14.48 -10.10 -2.68
C ALA A 208 13.73 -9.00 -3.45
N LEU A 209 14.36 -8.40 -4.47
CA LEU A 209 13.87 -7.21 -5.17
C LEU A 209 12.43 -7.35 -5.69
N PRO A 210 11.99 -8.48 -6.29
CA PRO A 210 10.62 -8.63 -6.74
C PRO A 210 9.59 -8.56 -5.59
N GLY A 211 9.94 -9.07 -4.40
CA GLY A 211 9.14 -8.99 -3.19
C GLY A 211 9.08 -7.55 -2.64
N ILE A 212 10.23 -6.89 -2.54
CA ILE A 212 10.35 -5.49 -2.12
C ILE A 212 9.49 -4.58 -3.01
N LEU A 213 9.59 -4.74 -4.35
CA LEU A 213 8.80 -3.97 -5.30
C LEU A 213 7.29 -4.19 -5.10
N THR A 214 6.87 -5.40 -4.75
CA THR A 214 5.45 -5.66 -4.45
C THR A 214 4.99 -4.85 -3.24
N GLY A 215 5.77 -4.81 -2.17
CA GLY A 215 5.49 -3.99 -1.00
C GLY A 215 5.45 -2.49 -1.31
N VAL A 216 6.38 -2.01 -2.14
CA VAL A 216 6.40 -0.61 -2.61
C VAL A 216 5.13 -0.27 -3.39
N ILE A 217 4.69 -1.14 -4.31
CA ILE A 217 3.47 -0.92 -5.11
C ILE A 217 2.24 -0.75 -4.21
N LEU A 218 2.09 -1.59 -3.19
CA LEU A 218 0.99 -1.50 -2.24
C LEU A 218 1.02 -0.17 -1.46
N ASN A 219 2.22 0.27 -1.05
CA ASN A 219 2.39 1.56 -0.37
C ASN A 219 2.17 2.77 -1.30
N VAL A 220 2.50 2.69 -2.59
CA VAL A 220 2.16 3.74 -3.58
C VAL A 220 0.66 4.00 -3.59
N GLY A 221 -0.15 2.94 -3.71
CA GLY A 221 -1.61 3.07 -3.72
C GLY A 221 -2.14 3.72 -2.45
N ARG A 222 -1.60 3.32 -1.28
CA ARG A 222 -1.97 3.90 0.01
C ARG A 222 -1.61 5.38 0.08
N VAL A 223 -0.35 5.74 -0.19
CA VAL A 223 0.16 7.12 -0.11
C VAL A 223 -0.59 8.06 -1.07
N ALA A 224 -0.84 7.62 -2.30
CA ALA A 224 -1.55 8.42 -3.30
C ALA A 224 -3.01 8.71 -2.94
N GLY A 225 -3.63 7.86 -2.11
CA GLY A 225 -5.03 8.01 -1.67
C GLY A 225 -5.19 8.73 -0.32
N GLU A 226 -4.12 9.05 0.39
CA GLU A 226 -4.20 9.64 1.73
C GLU A 226 -4.64 11.12 1.69
N THR A 227 -5.60 11.44 2.55
CA THR A 227 -6.16 12.80 2.65
C THR A 227 -5.77 13.48 3.96
N ALA A 228 -5.94 12.80 5.10
CA ALA A 228 -5.79 13.40 6.42
C ALA A 228 -4.37 13.95 6.70
N PRO A 229 -3.28 13.26 6.38
CA PRO A 229 -1.94 13.79 6.60
C PRO A 229 -1.64 15.05 5.81
N ILE A 230 -2.08 15.11 4.55
CA ILE A 230 -1.78 16.25 3.68
C ILE A 230 -2.66 17.46 3.94
N LEU A 231 -3.82 17.28 4.56
CA LEU A 231 -4.74 18.36 4.94
C LEU A 231 -4.04 19.48 5.74
N PHE A 232 -3.14 19.10 6.62
CA PHE A 232 -2.43 20.06 7.49
C PHE A 232 -1.04 20.44 6.97
N THR A 233 -0.46 19.65 6.05
CA THR A 233 0.97 19.76 5.74
C THR A 233 1.29 20.20 4.33
N ALA A 234 0.37 20.04 3.36
CA ALA A 234 0.67 20.31 1.97
C ALA A 234 -0.52 20.84 1.16
N ALA A 235 -1.73 20.37 1.48
CA ALA A 235 -2.85 20.54 0.59
C ALA A 235 -3.51 21.91 0.73
N THR A 236 -3.86 22.49 -0.40
CA THR A 236 -4.70 23.66 -0.50
C THR A 236 -5.93 23.39 -1.36
N PHE A 237 -7.02 24.10 -1.07
CA PHE A 237 -8.27 23.91 -1.80
C PHE A 237 -8.18 24.38 -3.24
N TYR A 238 -7.49 25.48 -3.49
CA TYR A 238 -7.39 26.10 -4.81
C TYR A 238 -6.04 26.76 -5.03
N THR A 239 -5.41 26.48 -6.17
CA THR A 239 -4.25 27.21 -6.69
C THR A 239 -4.54 27.73 -8.10
N ARG A 240 -3.92 28.85 -8.47
CA ARG A 240 -4.06 29.43 -9.82
C ARG A 240 -3.20 28.76 -10.88
N GLY A 241 -2.34 27.81 -10.50
CA GLY A 241 -1.39 27.18 -11.41
C GLY A 241 -0.74 25.94 -10.82
N TYR A 242 0.38 25.57 -11.40
CA TYR A 242 1.22 24.48 -10.93
C TYR A 242 2.16 24.97 -9.82
N PRO A 243 2.63 24.09 -8.94
CA PRO A 243 3.61 24.47 -7.93
C PRO A 243 4.96 24.81 -8.58
N ASP A 244 5.55 25.95 -8.18
CA ASP A 244 6.82 26.45 -8.71
C ASP A 244 8.02 25.95 -7.90
N SER A 245 7.79 25.45 -6.69
CA SER A 245 8.84 25.01 -5.76
C SER A 245 8.35 23.84 -4.91
N VAL A 246 9.29 23.07 -4.36
CA VAL A 246 9.02 22.04 -3.34
C VAL A 246 8.47 22.62 -2.04
N PHE A 247 8.63 23.92 -1.82
CA PHE A 247 8.08 24.67 -0.68
C PHE A 247 6.72 25.31 -0.99
N SER A 248 6.17 25.10 -2.17
CA SER A 248 4.82 25.57 -2.50
C SER A 248 3.76 24.61 -1.96
N GLU A 249 2.62 25.18 -1.56
CA GLU A 249 1.40 24.42 -1.33
C GLU A 249 0.88 23.80 -2.64
N VAL A 250 0.07 22.76 -2.57
CA VAL A 250 -0.33 22.02 -3.74
C VAL A 250 -1.77 21.53 -3.63
N MET A 251 -2.50 21.54 -4.75
CA MET A 251 -3.74 20.78 -4.86
C MET A 251 -3.40 19.28 -4.94
N ALA A 252 -4.17 18.44 -4.26
CA ALA A 252 -4.04 16.99 -4.35
C ALA A 252 -5.41 16.35 -4.55
N LEU A 253 -5.50 15.33 -5.41
CA LEU A 253 -6.77 14.68 -5.75
C LEU A 253 -7.58 14.21 -4.54
N PRO A 254 -6.98 13.51 -3.52
CA PRO A 254 -7.73 13.06 -2.36
C PRO A 254 -8.37 14.21 -1.57
N TYR A 255 -7.57 15.26 -1.32
CA TYR A 255 -8.07 16.44 -0.63
C TYR A 255 -9.09 17.22 -1.48
N HIS A 256 -8.86 17.31 -2.79
CA HIS A 256 -9.77 17.99 -3.70
C HIS A 256 -11.15 17.30 -3.77
N ILE A 257 -11.18 15.96 -3.78
CA ILE A 257 -12.42 15.18 -3.68
C ILE A 257 -13.15 15.50 -2.37
N TYR A 258 -12.43 15.45 -1.25
CA TYR A 258 -12.98 15.76 0.07
C TYR A 258 -13.58 17.18 0.09
N ALA A 259 -12.82 18.17 -0.33
CA ALA A 259 -13.22 19.57 -0.28
C ALA A 259 -14.42 19.86 -1.21
N LEU A 260 -14.48 19.28 -2.41
CA LEU A 260 -15.65 19.40 -3.30
C LEU A 260 -16.93 18.82 -2.71
N MET A 261 -16.80 17.73 -1.92
CA MET A 261 -17.96 17.06 -1.31
C MET A 261 -18.44 17.73 -0.02
N THR A 262 -17.54 18.38 0.74
CA THR A 262 -17.84 18.92 2.08
C THR A 262 -17.92 20.44 2.12
N GLU A 263 -17.12 21.13 1.31
CA GLU A 263 -16.98 22.60 1.33
C GLU A 263 -17.51 23.25 0.05
N GLY A 264 -18.02 22.45 -0.88
CA GLY A 264 -18.50 22.90 -2.18
C GLY A 264 -19.69 23.84 -2.08
N THR A 265 -19.60 25.01 -2.73
CA THR A 265 -20.68 26.02 -2.75
C THR A 265 -21.79 25.71 -3.74
N ARG A 266 -21.57 24.76 -4.67
CA ARG A 266 -22.52 24.31 -5.70
C ARG A 266 -22.56 22.77 -5.77
N PRO A 267 -23.22 22.11 -4.81
CA PRO A 267 -23.17 20.64 -4.66
C PRO A 267 -23.57 19.88 -5.92
N GLU A 268 -24.58 20.37 -6.67
CA GLU A 268 -25.10 19.69 -7.88
C GLU A 268 -24.01 19.49 -8.96
N VAL A 269 -23.14 20.49 -9.17
CA VAL A 269 -22.09 20.43 -10.18
C VAL A 269 -20.80 19.81 -9.59
N GLN A 270 -20.43 20.24 -8.38
CA GLN A 270 -19.17 19.87 -7.75
C GLN A 270 -19.13 18.40 -7.33
N THR A 271 -20.26 17.80 -6.99
CA THR A 271 -20.37 16.35 -6.73
C THR A 271 -20.00 15.52 -7.97
N GLY A 272 -20.47 15.91 -9.17
CA GLY A 272 -20.09 15.25 -10.42
C GLY A 272 -18.58 15.35 -10.69
N ILE A 273 -17.99 16.53 -10.45
CA ILE A 273 -16.55 16.76 -10.58
C ILE A 273 -15.75 15.91 -9.58
N ALA A 274 -16.22 15.79 -8.33
CA ALA A 274 -15.59 14.94 -7.32
C ALA A 274 -15.57 13.45 -7.74
N TYR A 275 -16.65 12.92 -8.34
CA TYR A 275 -16.63 11.57 -8.91
C TYR A 275 -15.65 11.43 -10.09
N GLY A 276 -15.54 12.47 -10.94
CA GLY A 276 -14.53 12.53 -11.99
C GLY A 276 -13.11 12.48 -11.42
N CYS A 277 -12.83 13.26 -10.37
CA CYS A 277 -11.54 13.23 -9.65
C CYS A 277 -11.26 11.87 -9.03
N ALA A 278 -12.27 11.22 -8.43
CA ALA A 278 -12.13 9.89 -7.85
C ALA A 278 -11.80 8.84 -8.93
N LEU A 279 -12.41 8.93 -10.12
CA LEU A 279 -12.09 8.05 -11.24
C LEU A 279 -10.67 8.27 -11.77
N ILE A 280 -10.20 9.53 -11.84
CA ILE A 280 -8.83 9.86 -12.21
C ILE A 280 -7.84 9.32 -11.16
N LEU A 281 -8.11 9.50 -9.88
CA LEU A 281 -7.26 8.98 -8.80
C LEU A 281 -7.15 7.46 -8.88
N LEU A 282 -8.27 6.76 -9.08
CA LEU A 282 -8.31 5.31 -9.28
C LEU A 282 -7.47 4.90 -10.50
N ALA A 283 -7.65 5.57 -11.64
CA ALA A 283 -6.89 5.30 -12.86
C ALA A 283 -5.39 5.56 -12.67
N LEU A 284 -5.01 6.64 -11.97
CA LEU A 284 -3.62 6.99 -11.68
C LEU A 284 -2.96 5.93 -10.80
N VAL A 285 -3.62 5.51 -9.71
CA VAL A 285 -3.11 4.45 -8.82
C VAL A 285 -2.97 3.13 -9.56
N LEU A 286 -3.97 2.75 -10.37
CA LEU A 286 -3.91 1.54 -11.18
C LEU A 286 -2.79 1.60 -12.23
N ALA A 287 -2.59 2.74 -12.89
CA ALA A 287 -1.52 2.92 -13.87
C ALA A 287 -0.13 2.79 -13.24
N ILE A 288 0.11 3.44 -12.09
CA ILE A 288 1.38 3.34 -11.37
C ILE A 288 1.60 1.89 -10.89
N SER A 289 0.56 1.25 -10.35
CA SER A 289 0.63 -0.15 -9.91
C SER A 289 0.91 -1.11 -11.07
N ALA A 290 0.25 -0.92 -12.20
CA ALA A 290 0.46 -1.72 -13.40
C ALA A 290 1.90 -1.56 -13.93
N LEU A 291 2.41 -0.33 -14.01
CA LEU A 291 3.80 -0.07 -14.42
C LEU A 291 4.80 -0.78 -13.50
N ALA A 292 4.60 -0.70 -12.20
CA ALA A 292 5.48 -1.34 -11.23
C ALA A 292 5.37 -2.88 -11.29
N ILE A 293 4.19 -3.46 -11.57
CA ILE A 293 4.01 -4.89 -11.82
C ILE A 293 4.78 -5.33 -13.07
N ILE A 294 4.71 -4.57 -14.15
CA ILE A 294 5.44 -4.85 -15.40
C ILE A 294 6.96 -4.82 -15.15
N LEU A 295 7.45 -3.82 -14.44
CA LEU A 295 8.87 -3.73 -14.07
C LEU A 295 9.31 -4.94 -13.22
N ARG A 296 8.49 -5.35 -12.26
CA ARG A 296 8.73 -6.54 -11.44
C ARG A 296 8.81 -7.82 -12.29
N GLN A 297 7.89 -8.00 -13.24
CA GLN A 297 7.89 -9.19 -14.11
C GLN A 297 9.14 -9.27 -14.98
N ARG A 298 9.59 -8.17 -15.55
CA ARG A 298 10.85 -8.12 -16.33
C ARG A 298 12.07 -8.54 -15.53
N GLN A 299 12.15 -8.11 -14.26
CA GLN A 299 13.28 -8.48 -13.39
C GLN A 299 13.25 -9.96 -13.00
N ARG A 300 12.05 -10.55 -12.77
CA ARG A 300 11.92 -11.97 -12.44
C ARG A 300 12.43 -12.89 -13.56
N ILE A 301 12.22 -12.51 -14.81
CA ILE A 301 12.70 -13.27 -15.98
C ILE A 301 14.23 -13.19 -16.10
N SER A 302 14.86 -12.07 -15.72
CA SER A 302 16.30 -11.87 -15.82
C SER A 302 17.12 -12.64 -14.77
N TYR A 303 16.53 -13.05 -13.64
CA TYR A 303 17.20 -13.79 -12.55
C TYR A 303 16.74 -15.25 -12.42
N GLY A 304 15.82 -15.71 -13.25
CA GLY A 304 15.25 -17.06 -13.23
C GLY A 304 15.66 -17.94 -14.42
N SER A 305 16.57 -17.46 -15.26
CA SER A 305 17.16 -18.23 -16.39
C SER A 305 18.60 -18.64 -16.11
#